data_68784799bf512ecaccc416f7f469cd65
#
_entry.id   68784799bf512ecaccc416f7f469cd65
#
_cell.length_a   1.000
_cell.length_b   1.000
_cell.length_c   1.000
_cell.angle_alpha   90.00
_cell.angle_beta   90.00
_cell.angle_gamma   90.00
#
_symmetry.space_group_name_H-M   'P 1'
#
loop_
_entity.id
_entity.type
_entity.pdbx_description
1 polymer ?
#
loop_
_entity_poly.entity_id
_entity_poly.type
_entity_poly.pdbx_seq_one_letter_code
_entity_poly.pdbx_strand_id
1 'polypeptide(L)'
;MRKKTAGLAAIICAAGLISVTQTDTVLADGGFSYEDVANREFLFCSGAGAWSTVLTIHEDGTFEGYYHDTDIGFTEEGNPNGTRYVCNFSGQFTEPVQVNEYTYSAQLQTLQCEQEPGTEEIIEGIKNMYSEPYGLDNAENILFYIEGAPIAELPEGYRSWVGYLDLANLQETSLPFIGLYNEAAQQGFSSAVKEGSAPVTEETSDIDAELAETESKAAELQGRIDSALTQEDINILSGELYRLWDDELNSIWGRLKAILPADTMEQLTDEEIAWIEEKEAAVAAAGREAAGGSMQPMLENLKGSELTKARVYVLAEYLR
;
A
#
# COMPACT_ATOMS: atom_id res chain seq x y z
N MET A 1 42.96 69.81 3.34
CA MET A 1 42.65 68.86 4.40
C MET A 1 41.16 68.82 4.60
N ARG A 2 40.43 67.82 4.10
CA ARG A 2 39.07 67.48 4.53
C ARG A 2 38.90 66.00 4.19
N LYS A 3 38.78 65.18 5.22
CA LYS A 3 38.50 63.74 5.13
C LYS A 3 37.05 63.57 4.76
N LYS A 4 36.78 62.75 3.70
CA LYS A 4 35.46 62.26 3.35
C LYS A 4 35.33 60.88 3.95
N THR A 5 34.41 60.68 4.88
CA THR A 5 33.94 59.42 5.42
C THR A 5 32.94 58.83 4.45
N ALA A 6 33.24 57.64 3.94
CA ALA A 6 32.29 56.82 3.15
C ALA A 6 31.41 56.00 4.11
N GLY A 7 30.12 56.22 4.05
CA GLY A 7 29.12 55.43 4.77
C GLY A 7 28.91 54.08 4.08
N LEU A 8 29.08 53.01 4.82
CA LEU A 8 28.79 51.65 4.42
C LEU A 8 27.31 51.38 4.72
N ALA A 9 26.50 51.24 3.69
CA ALA A 9 25.11 50.78 3.84
C ALA A 9 25.10 49.27 4.01
N ALA A 10 24.70 48.80 5.17
CA ALA A 10 24.47 47.40 5.45
C ALA A 10 23.10 47.00 4.89
N ILE A 11 23.09 46.13 3.88
CA ILE A 11 21.89 45.46 3.39
C ILE A 11 21.63 44.30 4.35
N ILE A 12 20.57 44.41 5.15
CA ILE A 12 20.06 43.30 5.98
C ILE A 12 19.21 42.41 5.07
N CYS A 13 19.77 41.26 4.64
CA CYS A 13 18.98 40.16 4.08
C CYS A 13 18.28 39.47 5.24
N ALA A 14 16.97 39.69 5.38
CA ALA A 14 16.13 38.87 6.24
C ALA A 14 15.99 37.49 5.60
N ALA A 15 16.79 36.52 6.04
CA ALA A 15 16.56 35.10 5.78
C ALA A 15 15.35 34.69 6.61
N GLY A 16 14.21 34.47 5.95
CA GLY A 16 13.06 33.82 6.55
C GLY A 16 13.42 32.36 6.82
N LEU A 17 13.62 32.06 8.09
CA LEU A 17 13.65 30.66 8.56
C LEU A 17 12.23 30.09 8.44
N ILE A 18 11.98 29.31 7.41
CA ILE A 18 10.85 28.40 7.38
C ILE A 18 11.21 27.30 8.38
N SER A 19 10.64 27.37 9.57
CA SER A 19 10.68 26.28 10.54
C SER A 19 9.79 25.17 9.97
N VAL A 20 10.39 24.19 9.31
CA VAL A 20 9.76 22.89 9.13
C VAL A 20 9.65 22.30 10.53
N THR A 21 8.46 22.31 11.09
CA THR A 21 8.17 21.52 12.28
C THR A 21 8.14 20.07 11.85
N GLN A 22 9.28 19.38 11.96
CA GLN A 22 9.27 17.92 12.08
C GLN A 22 8.36 17.62 13.27
N THR A 23 7.23 17.02 13.02
CA THR A 23 6.48 16.32 14.05
C THR A 23 7.25 15.04 14.33
N ASP A 24 8.21 15.12 15.25
CA ASP A 24 8.74 13.95 15.92
C ASP A 24 7.54 13.27 16.61
N THR A 25 7.01 12.24 16.02
CA THR A 25 6.13 11.29 16.72
C THR A 25 7.03 10.54 17.71
N VAL A 26 7.31 11.19 18.83
CA VAL A 26 7.93 10.52 19.97
C VAL A 26 6.90 9.52 20.46
N LEU A 27 7.19 8.22 20.31
CA LEU A 27 6.45 7.18 21.01
C LEU A 27 6.34 7.61 22.48
N ALA A 28 5.12 7.61 23.00
CA ALA A 28 4.89 7.90 24.41
C ALA A 28 5.78 6.96 25.24
N ASP A 29 6.19 7.39 26.43
CA ASP A 29 7.14 6.79 27.38
C ASP A 29 6.86 5.31 27.81
N GLY A 30 6.26 4.48 26.91
CA GLY A 30 5.72 3.13 27.14
C GLY A 30 6.26 2.02 26.23
N GLY A 31 7.14 2.29 25.25
CA GLY A 31 7.60 1.26 24.31
C GLY A 31 6.53 0.91 23.25
N PHE A 32 6.89 0.12 22.22
CA PHE A 32 5.99 -0.33 21.17
C PHE A 32 4.97 -1.35 21.70
N SER A 33 3.71 -1.19 21.30
CA SER A 33 2.59 -2.09 21.57
C SER A 33 1.73 -2.27 20.31
N TYR A 34 0.75 -3.17 20.33
CA TYR A 34 -0.16 -3.33 19.19
C TYR A 34 -1.12 -2.17 18.98
N GLU A 35 -1.29 -1.27 19.97
CA GLU A 35 -2.01 -0.01 19.80
C GLU A 35 -1.36 0.87 18.71
N ASP A 36 -0.03 0.80 18.56
CA ASP A 36 0.73 1.57 17.58
C ASP A 36 0.49 1.11 16.12
N VAL A 37 -0.07 -0.08 15.94
CA VAL A 37 -0.31 -0.70 14.63
C VAL A 37 -1.77 -1.05 14.34
N ALA A 38 -2.66 -0.90 15.31
CA ALA A 38 -4.08 -1.26 15.15
C ALA A 38 -4.79 -0.47 14.04
N ASN A 39 -4.28 0.72 13.72
CA ASN A 39 -4.77 1.58 12.64
C ASN A 39 -3.94 1.46 11.35
N ARG A 40 -3.15 0.40 11.19
CA ARG A 40 -2.28 0.19 10.02
C ARG A 40 -2.66 -1.08 9.27
N GLU A 41 -2.38 -1.07 7.98
CA GLU A 41 -2.30 -2.27 7.16
C GLU A 41 -0.85 -2.56 6.84
N PHE A 42 -0.48 -3.84 6.96
CA PHE A 42 0.81 -4.33 6.54
C PHE A 42 0.67 -4.98 5.17
N LEU A 43 1.54 -4.59 4.24
CA LEU A 43 1.54 -5.07 2.87
C LEU A 43 2.84 -5.80 2.55
N PHE A 44 2.72 -7.01 2.02
CA PHE A 44 3.79 -7.79 1.41
C PHE A 44 3.39 -8.12 -0.03
N CYS A 45 4.14 -7.65 -1.02
CA CYS A 45 3.78 -7.82 -2.42
C CYS A 45 5.00 -7.82 -3.35
N SER A 46 4.78 -8.24 -4.60
CA SER A 46 5.81 -8.24 -5.66
C SER A 46 6.18 -6.85 -6.20
N GLY A 47 5.51 -5.78 -5.74
CA GLY A 47 5.64 -4.45 -6.33
C GLY A 47 4.95 -4.28 -7.69
N ALA A 48 4.70 -5.36 -8.41
CA ALA A 48 4.01 -5.36 -9.71
C ALA A 48 2.51 -5.68 -9.63
N GLY A 49 1.99 -5.93 -8.42
CA GLY A 49 0.56 -6.16 -8.17
C GLY A 49 0.03 -7.55 -8.57
N ALA A 50 0.90 -8.48 -9.03
CA ALA A 50 0.46 -9.83 -9.39
C ALA A 50 -0.02 -10.63 -8.19
N TRP A 51 0.61 -10.42 -7.04
CA TRP A 51 0.21 -11.02 -5.77
C TRP A 51 0.44 -10.05 -4.61
N SER A 52 -0.34 -10.21 -3.57
CA SER A 52 -0.14 -9.50 -2.32
C SER A 52 -0.69 -10.28 -1.12
N THR A 53 -0.10 -9.98 0.04
CA THR A 53 -0.64 -10.33 1.36
C THR A 53 -0.87 -9.04 2.13
N VAL A 54 -2.10 -8.85 2.55
CA VAL A 54 -2.50 -7.74 3.43
C VAL A 54 -2.77 -8.31 4.82
N LEU A 55 -2.25 -7.64 5.85
CA LEU A 55 -2.37 -8.05 7.23
C LEU A 55 -2.80 -6.86 8.10
N THR A 56 -3.82 -7.04 8.91
CA THR A 56 -4.28 -6.10 9.95
C THR A 56 -4.05 -6.71 11.32
N ILE A 57 -3.42 -5.96 12.23
CA ILE A 57 -3.19 -6.38 13.61
C ILE A 57 -4.04 -5.51 14.53
N HIS A 58 -4.78 -6.14 15.47
CA HIS A 58 -5.62 -5.48 16.44
C HIS A 58 -4.85 -5.19 17.75
N GLU A 59 -5.39 -4.31 18.60
CA GLU A 59 -4.76 -3.89 19.85
C GLU A 59 -4.43 -5.04 20.82
N ASP A 60 -5.13 -6.16 20.72
CA ASP A 60 -4.91 -7.37 21.52
C ASP A 60 -3.92 -8.37 20.89
N GLY A 61 -3.28 -7.99 19.78
CA GLY A 61 -2.34 -8.84 19.05
C GLY A 61 -2.99 -9.92 18.20
N THR A 62 -4.34 -10.00 18.14
CA THR A 62 -5.02 -10.78 17.11
C THR A 62 -4.80 -10.13 15.75
N PHE A 63 -4.84 -10.92 14.71
CA PHE A 63 -4.71 -10.39 13.35
C PHE A 63 -5.61 -11.14 12.37
N GLU A 64 -5.93 -10.47 11.28
CA GLU A 64 -6.58 -11.02 10.12
C GLU A 64 -5.85 -10.57 8.85
N GLY A 65 -5.97 -11.34 7.78
CA GLY A 65 -5.34 -10.99 6.52
C GLY A 65 -5.89 -11.75 5.34
N TYR A 66 -5.47 -11.30 4.18
CA TYR A 66 -5.83 -11.87 2.90
C TYR A 66 -4.60 -11.96 1.99
N TYR A 67 -4.39 -13.14 1.42
CA TYR A 67 -3.40 -13.37 0.37
C TYR A 67 -4.10 -13.70 -0.93
N HIS A 68 -3.59 -13.15 -2.02
CA HIS A 68 -3.96 -13.56 -3.37
C HIS A 68 -2.75 -13.55 -4.30
N ASP A 69 -2.80 -14.47 -5.29
CA ASP A 69 -1.92 -14.51 -6.45
C ASP A 69 -2.73 -14.95 -7.65
N THR A 70 -2.59 -14.28 -8.77
CA THR A 70 -3.41 -14.52 -9.96
C THR A 70 -2.56 -15.04 -11.11
N ASP A 71 -2.86 -16.23 -11.60
CA ASP A 71 -2.29 -16.83 -12.80
C ASP A 71 -3.35 -16.91 -13.92
N ILE A 72 -3.44 -15.83 -14.70
CA ILE A 72 -4.40 -15.73 -15.82
C ILE A 72 -4.00 -16.64 -17.00
N GLY A 73 -2.75 -17.13 -17.03
CA GLY A 73 -2.24 -18.02 -18.09
C GLY A 73 -2.71 -19.46 -17.97
N PHE A 74 -3.14 -19.90 -16.79
CA PHE A 74 -3.58 -21.26 -16.54
C PHE A 74 -5.10 -21.37 -16.67
N THR A 75 -5.57 -21.55 -17.91
CA THR A 75 -7.00 -21.77 -18.23
C THR A 75 -7.24 -23.20 -18.70
N GLU A 76 -8.33 -23.81 -18.27
CA GLU A 76 -8.79 -25.12 -18.69
C GLU A 76 -10.27 -25.04 -19.11
N GLU A 77 -10.85 -26.11 -19.67
CA GLU A 77 -12.25 -26.12 -20.11
C GLU A 77 -13.25 -25.82 -18.98
N GLY A 78 -12.85 -26.08 -17.71
CA GLY A 78 -13.67 -25.84 -16.51
C GLY A 78 -13.43 -24.46 -15.85
N ASN A 79 -12.32 -23.76 -16.15
CA ASN A 79 -11.94 -22.46 -15.59
C ASN A 79 -11.41 -21.52 -16.69
N PRO A 80 -12.28 -21.07 -17.61
CA PRO A 80 -11.88 -20.23 -18.74
C PRO A 80 -11.33 -18.86 -18.32
N ASN A 81 -11.60 -18.41 -17.10
CA ASN A 81 -11.20 -17.12 -16.57
C ASN A 81 -9.90 -17.18 -15.74
N GLY A 82 -9.17 -18.32 -15.75
CA GLY A 82 -7.88 -18.49 -15.12
C GLY A 82 -7.91 -19.17 -13.75
N THR A 83 -6.76 -19.10 -13.08
CA THR A 83 -6.55 -19.68 -11.75
C THR A 83 -6.08 -18.58 -10.80
N ARG A 84 -6.58 -18.61 -9.57
CA ARG A 84 -6.21 -17.70 -8.50
C ARG A 84 -5.87 -18.47 -7.24
N TYR A 85 -4.72 -18.17 -6.64
CA TYR A 85 -4.37 -18.64 -5.30
C TYR A 85 -4.88 -17.65 -4.28
N VAL A 86 -5.55 -18.13 -3.24
CA VAL A 86 -6.17 -17.26 -2.23
C VAL A 86 -6.06 -17.86 -0.84
N CYS A 87 -5.97 -17.01 0.18
CA CYS A 87 -6.07 -17.39 1.57
C CYS A 87 -6.64 -16.24 2.38
N ASN A 88 -7.83 -16.41 2.96
CA ASN A 88 -8.25 -15.61 4.10
C ASN A 88 -7.71 -16.29 5.36
N PHE A 89 -7.08 -15.53 6.24
CA PHE A 89 -6.46 -16.08 7.42
C PHE A 89 -6.60 -15.16 8.63
N SER A 90 -6.50 -15.76 9.80
CA SER A 90 -6.45 -15.05 11.08
C SER A 90 -5.49 -15.72 12.03
N GLY A 91 -5.10 -15.02 13.08
CA GLY A 91 -4.19 -15.57 14.07
C GLY A 91 -3.97 -14.65 15.27
N GLN A 92 -2.92 -14.98 16.01
CA GLN A 92 -2.54 -14.27 17.24
C GLN A 92 -1.03 -14.22 17.37
N PHE A 93 -0.48 -13.06 17.68
CA PHE A 93 0.89 -12.89 18.15
C PHE A 93 0.95 -12.84 19.69
N THR A 94 2.12 -13.17 20.26
CA THR A 94 2.41 -12.88 21.67
C THR A 94 2.59 -11.38 21.86
N GLU A 95 2.56 -10.91 23.12
CA GLU A 95 3.01 -9.55 23.43
C GLU A 95 4.40 -9.27 22.88
N PRO A 96 4.63 -8.09 22.26
CA PRO A 96 5.91 -7.73 21.70
C PRO A 96 6.95 -7.50 22.81
N VAL A 97 8.15 -8.02 22.60
CA VAL A 97 9.28 -7.87 23.52
C VAL A 97 10.38 -7.06 22.84
N GLN A 98 10.84 -6.02 23.49
CA GLN A 98 11.91 -5.17 22.96
C GLN A 98 13.22 -5.94 22.80
N VAL A 99 13.81 -5.91 21.61
CA VAL A 99 15.11 -6.50 21.26
C VAL A 99 16.21 -5.44 21.30
N ASN A 100 15.95 -4.28 20.73
CA ASN A 100 16.83 -3.11 20.77
C ASN A 100 15.97 -1.83 20.66
N GLU A 101 16.63 -0.68 20.46
CA GLU A 101 15.96 0.64 20.42
C GLU A 101 14.84 0.72 19.38
N TYR A 102 14.98 0.05 18.23
CA TYR A 102 14.05 0.14 17.10
C TYR A 102 13.41 -1.20 16.72
N THR A 103 13.68 -2.27 17.47
CA THR A 103 13.23 -3.62 17.11
C THR A 103 12.51 -4.28 18.27
N TYR A 104 11.36 -4.85 17.95
CA TYR A 104 10.55 -5.68 18.86
C TYR A 104 10.30 -7.04 18.23
N SER A 105 10.18 -8.07 19.07
CA SER A 105 9.96 -9.46 18.66
C SER A 105 8.67 -9.98 19.25
N ALA A 106 7.86 -10.65 18.44
CA ALA A 106 6.69 -11.39 18.89
C ALA A 106 6.70 -12.79 18.25
N GLN A 107 6.09 -13.77 18.93
CA GLN A 107 5.95 -15.11 18.40
C GLN A 107 4.56 -15.29 17.80
N LEU A 108 4.48 -16.01 16.68
CA LEU A 108 3.23 -16.45 16.11
C LEU A 108 2.64 -17.58 16.97
N GLN A 109 1.55 -17.31 17.67
CA GLN A 109 0.89 -18.31 18.53
C GLN A 109 -0.08 -19.19 17.76
N THR A 110 -0.87 -18.58 16.89
CA THR A 110 -1.85 -19.29 16.05
C THR A 110 -1.90 -18.67 14.67
N LEU A 111 -2.12 -19.52 13.66
CA LEU A 111 -2.43 -19.13 12.29
C LEU A 111 -3.47 -20.10 11.78
N GLN A 112 -4.60 -19.59 11.30
CA GLN A 112 -5.71 -20.37 10.80
C GLN A 112 -6.15 -19.82 9.46
N CYS A 113 -6.17 -20.68 8.45
CA CYS A 113 -6.79 -20.38 7.16
C CYS A 113 -8.29 -20.67 7.23
N GLU A 114 -9.11 -19.80 6.62
CA GLU A 114 -10.57 -19.97 6.59
C GLU A 114 -10.97 -21.21 5.78
N GLN A 115 -10.26 -21.45 4.68
CA GLN A 115 -10.39 -22.66 3.86
C GLN A 115 -9.17 -23.56 4.05
N GLU A 116 -9.35 -24.87 3.87
CA GLU A 116 -8.25 -25.83 4.01
C GLU A 116 -7.25 -25.68 2.85
N PRO A 117 -5.98 -25.37 3.12
CA PRO A 117 -4.96 -25.27 2.09
C PRO A 117 -4.83 -26.55 1.25
N GLY A 118 -4.66 -26.37 -0.06
CA GLY A 118 -4.60 -27.47 -1.03
C GLY A 118 -5.97 -27.89 -1.57
N THR A 119 -7.07 -27.32 -1.09
CA THR A 119 -8.40 -27.50 -1.70
C THR A 119 -8.63 -26.49 -2.83
N GLU A 120 -9.62 -26.75 -3.68
CA GLU A 120 -9.95 -25.89 -4.82
C GLU A 120 -11.45 -25.77 -5.01
N GLU A 121 -11.88 -24.64 -5.55
CA GLU A 121 -13.26 -24.38 -5.91
C GLU A 121 -13.32 -23.52 -7.18
N ILE A 122 -14.26 -23.83 -8.08
CA ILE A 122 -14.48 -23.02 -9.28
C ILE A 122 -15.66 -22.11 -9.02
N ILE A 123 -15.41 -20.79 -9.00
CA ILE A 123 -16.41 -19.75 -8.84
C ILE A 123 -16.37 -18.89 -10.09
N GLU A 124 -17.49 -18.77 -10.81
CA GLU A 124 -17.64 -17.92 -12.00
C GLU A 124 -16.58 -18.16 -13.10
N GLY A 125 -16.15 -19.43 -13.22
CA GLY A 125 -15.14 -19.81 -14.20
C GLY A 125 -13.70 -19.48 -13.81
N ILE A 126 -13.46 -19.01 -12.58
CA ILE A 126 -12.15 -18.86 -11.97
C ILE A 126 -11.91 -20.04 -11.03
N LYS A 127 -10.78 -20.70 -11.17
CA LYS A 127 -10.34 -21.75 -10.26
C LYS A 127 -9.62 -21.11 -9.07
N ASN A 128 -10.28 -21.08 -7.91
CA ASN A 128 -9.65 -20.68 -6.67
C ASN A 128 -8.89 -21.87 -6.08
N MET A 129 -7.58 -21.72 -5.92
CA MET A 129 -6.70 -22.64 -5.23
C MET A 129 -6.45 -22.10 -3.83
N TYR A 130 -7.01 -22.74 -2.80
CA TYR A 130 -6.79 -22.30 -1.43
C TYR A 130 -5.40 -22.71 -0.98
N SER A 131 -4.62 -21.76 -0.47
CA SER A 131 -3.22 -21.91 -0.08
C SER A 131 -2.97 -21.46 1.36
N GLU A 132 -1.76 -21.63 1.85
CA GLU A 132 -1.26 -20.94 3.04
C GLU A 132 -0.95 -19.47 2.68
N PRO A 133 -0.98 -18.54 3.66
CA PRO A 133 -0.71 -17.13 3.39
C PRO A 133 0.78 -16.89 3.11
N TYR A 134 1.11 -16.50 1.89
CA TYR A 134 2.48 -16.12 1.52
C TYR A 134 2.91 -14.87 2.30
N GLY A 135 4.10 -14.88 2.88
CA GLY A 135 4.59 -13.83 3.79
C GLY A 135 4.67 -14.28 5.25
N LEU A 136 3.88 -15.30 5.62
CA LEU A 136 3.93 -15.93 6.95
C LEU A 136 4.42 -17.39 6.88
N ASP A 137 5.13 -17.75 5.82
CA ASP A 137 5.67 -19.09 5.62
C ASP A 137 6.61 -19.48 6.76
N ASN A 138 6.32 -20.60 7.41
CA ASN A 138 7.09 -21.12 8.53
C ASN A 138 7.36 -20.08 9.64
N ALA A 139 6.49 -19.07 9.78
CA ALA A 139 6.67 -18.02 10.75
C ALA A 139 6.61 -18.57 12.17
N GLU A 140 7.64 -18.35 12.95
CA GLU A 140 7.71 -18.62 14.39
C GLU A 140 7.93 -17.29 15.13
N ASN A 141 8.95 -16.54 14.71
CA ASN A 141 9.34 -15.27 15.27
C ASN A 141 9.15 -14.16 14.23
N ILE A 142 8.42 -13.13 14.63
CA ILE A 142 8.17 -11.94 13.83
C ILE A 142 8.88 -10.76 14.48
N LEU A 143 9.62 -10.00 13.68
CA LEU A 143 10.21 -8.74 14.12
C LEU A 143 9.38 -7.56 13.65
N PHE A 144 9.19 -6.60 14.53
CA PHE A 144 8.63 -5.29 14.22
C PHE A 144 9.77 -4.26 14.26
N TYR A 145 9.92 -3.51 13.18
CA TYR A 145 10.82 -2.36 13.10
C TYR A 145 10.00 -1.10 13.20
N ILE A 146 10.20 -0.31 14.26
CA ILE A 146 9.43 0.92 14.45
C ILE A 146 9.92 2.05 13.54
N GLU A 147 9.10 3.08 13.36
CA GLU A 147 9.49 4.30 12.63
C GLU A 147 10.79 4.88 13.21
N GLY A 148 11.67 5.35 12.34
CA GLY A 148 12.98 5.85 12.74
C GLY A 148 14.09 4.79 12.79
N ALA A 149 13.77 3.50 12.63
CA ALA A 149 14.79 2.43 12.56
C ALA A 149 15.83 2.73 11.47
N PRO A 150 17.15 2.70 11.78
CA PRO A 150 18.19 2.96 10.80
C PRO A 150 18.18 1.90 9.69
N ILE A 151 17.86 2.30 8.45
CA ILE A 151 17.72 1.37 7.32
C ILE A 151 18.98 0.54 7.09
N ALA A 152 20.16 1.12 7.26
CA ALA A 152 21.43 0.42 7.06
C ALA A 152 21.69 -0.73 8.07
N GLU A 153 21.02 -0.72 9.21
CA GLU A 153 21.14 -1.75 10.25
C GLU A 153 20.14 -2.89 10.09
N LEU A 154 19.13 -2.72 9.21
CA LEU A 154 18.10 -3.73 8.95
C LEU A 154 18.64 -4.87 8.07
N PRO A 155 18.17 -6.11 8.26
CA PRO A 155 18.58 -7.25 7.44
C PRO A 155 18.36 -7.00 5.94
N GLU A 156 19.28 -7.46 5.10
CA GLU A 156 19.18 -7.35 3.65
C GLU A 156 17.91 -8.02 3.13
N GLY A 157 17.54 -9.19 3.70
CA GLY A 157 16.30 -9.90 3.37
C GLY A 157 15.06 -9.04 3.60
N TYR A 158 15.00 -8.25 4.67
CA TYR A 158 13.90 -7.30 4.90
C TYR A 158 13.95 -6.14 3.90
N ARG A 159 15.11 -5.49 3.77
CA ARG A 159 15.30 -4.32 2.91
C ARG A 159 14.97 -4.58 1.44
N SER A 160 15.24 -5.81 0.96
CA SER A 160 14.93 -6.20 -0.42
C SER A 160 13.43 -6.17 -0.73
N TRP A 161 12.57 -6.44 0.25
CA TRP A 161 11.13 -6.44 0.07
C TRP A 161 10.50 -5.05 0.16
N VAL A 162 11.09 -4.17 0.96
CA VAL A 162 10.53 -2.83 1.23
C VAL A 162 11.23 -1.71 0.44
N GLY A 163 12.00 -2.07 -0.59
CA GLY A 163 12.57 -1.11 -1.53
C GLY A 163 13.89 -0.45 -1.11
N TYR A 164 14.56 -0.94 -0.05
CA TYR A 164 15.80 -0.36 0.49
C TYR A 164 17.05 -1.22 0.26
N LEU A 165 17.12 -1.92 -0.88
CA LEU A 165 18.26 -2.80 -1.17
C LEU A 165 19.55 -2.02 -1.45
N ASP A 166 19.47 -0.95 -2.23
CA ASP A 166 20.64 -0.13 -2.62
C ASP A 166 20.94 0.98 -1.61
N LEU A 167 21.75 0.64 -0.59
CA LEU A 167 22.15 1.58 0.45
C LEU A 167 22.98 2.79 -0.05
N ALA A 168 23.58 2.70 -1.24
CA ALA A 168 24.45 3.75 -1.75
C ALA A 168 23.65 4.93 -2.33
N ASN A 169 22.41 4.70 -2.75
CA ASN A 169 21.56 5.68 -3.38
C ASN A 169 20.31 6.05 -2.57
N LEU A 170 20.24 5.64 -1.29
CA LEU A 170 19.12 5.97 -0.43
C LEU A 170 19.03 7.48 -0.17
N GLN A 171 17.83 8.02 -0.29
CA GLN A 171 17.50 9.37 0.12
C GLN A 171 17.07 9.43 1.60
N GLU A 172 16.55 8.34 2.12
CA GLU A 172 16.11 8.16 3.50
C GLU A 172 17.12 7.33 4.28
N THR A 173 17.42 7.71 5.51
CA THR A 173 18.36 6.99 6.38
C THR A 173 17.67 6.14 7.44
N SER A 174 16.36 6.35 7.64
CA SER A 174 15.53 5.67 8.63
C SER A 174 14.17 5.29 8.03
N LEU A 175 13.56 4.22 8.55
CA LEU A 175 12.24 3.78 8.11
C LEU A 175 11.18 4.85 8.39
N PRO A 176 10.37 5.23 7.38
CA PRO A 176 9.25 6.16 7.56
C PRO A 176 7.94 5.46 8.00
N PHE A 177 7.97 4.16 8.25
CA PHE A 177 6.81 3.34 8.62
C PHE A 177 7.20 2.24 9.62
N ILE A 178 6.23 1.57 10.21
CA ILE A 178 6.45 0.37 11.02
C ILE A 178 6.54 -0.84 10.09
N GLY A 179 7.64 -1.57 10.14
CA GLY A 179 7.87 -2.78 9.35
C GLY A 179 7.55 -4.05 10.13
N LEU A 180 7.17 -5.11 9.42
CA LEU A 180 7.04 -6.46 9.96
C LEU A 180 7.92 -7.41 9.16
N TYR A 181 8.65 -8.28 9.81
CA TYR A 181 9.59 -9.19 9.19
C TYR A 181 9.47 -10.61 9.72
N ASN A 182 9.13 -11.54 8.83
CA ASN A 182 9.22 -12.96 9.07
C ASN A 182 10.67 -13.42 8.82
N GLU A 183 11.42 -13.64 9.90
CA GLU A 183 12.85 -14.03 9.79
C GLU A 183 13.04 -15.40 9.14
N ALA A 184 12.14 -16.35 9.39
CA ALA A 184 12.28 -17.72 8.92
C ALA A 184 12.32 -17.82 7.39
N ALA A 185 11.45 -17.08 6.72
CA ALA A 185 11.34 -17.06 5.26
C ALA A 185 11.93 -15.79 4.62
N GLN A 186 12.49 -14.87 5.43
CA GLN A 186 13.04 -13.58 4.99
C GLN A 186 12.02 -12.73 4.21
N GLN A 187 10.78 -12.67 4.69
CA GLN A 187 9.67 -11.97 4.09
C GLN A 187 9.36 -10.70 4.87
N GLY A 188 9.32 -9.56 4.17
CA GLY A 188 9.21 -8.23 4.77
C GLY A 188 7.96 -7.49 4.32
N PHE A 189 7.22 -6.95 5.29
CA PHE A 189 6.05 -6.11 5.08
C PHE A 189 6.41 -4.64 5.37
N SER A 190 5.89 -3.74 4.56
CA SER A 190 5.76 -2.32 4.92
C SER A 190 4.37 -2.06 5.49
N SER A 191 4.19 -0.97 6.25
CA SER A 191 2.85 -0.60 6.71
C SER A 191 2.46 0.80 6.26
N ALA A 192 1.16 0.98 6.02
CA ALA A 192 0.53 2.28 5.87
C ALA A 192 -0.54 2.47 6.93
N VAL A 193 -0.76 3.71 7.36
CA VAL A 193 -1.88 4.05 8.25
C VAL A 193 -3.16 3.85 7.45
N LYS A 194 -4.13 3.14 8.03
CA LYS A 194 -5.46 3.01 7.42
C LYS A 194 -6.06 4.40 7.33
N GLU A 195 -6.32 4.86 6.14
CA GLU A 195 -7.05 6.11 5.96
C GLU A 195 -8.45 5.95 6.56
N GLY A 196 -8.74 6.75 7.59
CA GLY A 196 -10.01 6.69 8.34
C GLY A 196 -9.87 6.51 9.85
N SER A 197 -8.69 6.18 10.40
CA SER A 197 -8.47 6.03 11.85
C SER A 197 -7.75 7.22 12.51
N ALA A 198 -7.48 8.30 11.81
CA ALA A 198 -7.16 9.57 12.46
C ALA A 198 -8.40 10.04 13.25
N PRO A 199 -8.25 10.57 14.51
CA PRO A 199 -9.36 11.19 15.17
C PRO A 199 -9.92 12.25 14.22
N VAL A 200 -11.21 12.12 13.88
CA VAL A 200 -11.93 13.07 13.04
C VAL A 200 -11.91 14.41 13.77
N THR A 201 -10.86 15.20 13.57
CA THR A 201 -11.04 16.63 13.61
C THR A 201 -11.97 16.89 12.44
N GLU A 202 -13.15 17.45 12.72
CA GLU A 202 -14.11 17.93 11.73
C GLU A 202 -13.46 19.05 10.86
N GLU A 203 -12.50 18.69 10.06
CA GLU A 203 -12.20 19.33 8.81
C GLU A 203 -12.80 18.41 7.75
N THR A 204 -13.98 18.80 7.26
CA THR A 204 -14.46 18.33 5.97
C THR A 204 -13.35 18.66 4.98
N SER A 205 -12.45 17.69 4.74
CA SER A 205 -11.48 17.84 3.67
C SER A 205 -12.30 18.09 2.40
N ASP A 206 -12.06 19.23 1.78
CA ASP A 206 -12.71 19.58 0.52
C ASP A 206 -12.31 18.49 -0.48
N ILE A 207 -13.23 17.57 -0.79
CA ILE A 207 -12.98 16.46 -1.71
C ILE A 207 -12.41 16.97 -3.05
N ASP A 208 -12.76 18.18 -3.45
CA ASP A 208 -12.24 18.78 -4.66
C ASP A 208 -10.75 19.16 -4.51
N ALA A 209 -10.31 19.56 -3.31
CA ALA A 209 -8.90 19.83 -3.04
C ALA A 209 -8.07 18.53 -2.99
N GLU A 210 -8.60 17.47 -2.40
CA GLU A 210 -7.99 16.13 -2.35
C GLU A 210 -7.82 15.56 -3.77
N LEU A 211 -8.87 15.59 -4.57
CA LEU A 211 -8.82 15.16 -5.96
C LEU A 211 -7.84 15.98 -6.80
N ALA A 212 -7.71 17.28 -6.53
CA ALA A 212 -6.74 18.14 -7.22
C ALA A 212 -5.29 17.76 -6.84
N GLU A 213 -5.04 17.35 -5.61
CA GLU A 213 -3.73 16.85 -5.18
C GLU A 213 -3.41 15.51 -5.87
N THR A 214 -4.34 14.57 -5.88
CA THR A 214 -4.20 13.28 -6.56
C THR A 214 -3.97 13.45 -8.06
N GLU A 215 -4.68 14.38 -8.72
CA GLU A 215 -4.42 14.75 -10.11
C GLU A 215 -3.01 15.30 -10.33
N SER A 216 -2.50 16.08 -9.39
CA SER A 216 -1.13 16.62 -9.49
C SER A 216 -0.09 15.50 -9.41
N LYS A 217 -0.25 14.56 -8.49
CA LYS A 217 0.61 13.36 -8.35
C LYS A 217 0.51 12.47 -9.62
N ALA A 218 -0.69 12.27 -10.13
CA ALA A 218 -0.92 11.51 -11.35
C ALA A 218 -0.24 12.15 -12.58
N ALA A 219 -0.29 13.47 -12.70
CA ALA A 219 0.38 14.20 -13.78
C ALA A 219 1.92 14.09 -13.68
N GLU A 220 2.48 14.09 -12.48
CA GLU A 220 3.91 13.87 -12.26
C GLU A 220 4.32 12.45 -12.69
N LEU A 221 3.58 11.42 -12.26
CA LEU A 221 3.82 10.03 -12.66
C LEU A 221 3.70 9.88 -14.19
N GLN A 222 2.69 10.47 -14.81
CA GLN A 222 2.55 10.46 -16.27
C GLN A 222 3.75 11.11 -16.96
N GLY A 223 4.27 12.22 -16.46
CA GLY A 223 5.47 12.85 -16.98
C GLY A 223 6.71 11.97 -16.85
N ARG A 224 6.82 11.19 -15.79
CA ARG A 224 7.88 10.19 -15.60
C ARG A 224 7.72 9.03 -16.58
N ILE A 225 6.50 8.53 -16.80
CA ILE A 225 6.18 7.50 -17.81
C ILE A 225 6.61 7.97 -19.20
N ASP A 226 6.23 9.19 -19.59
CA ASP A 226 6.51 9.76 -20.90
C ASP A 226 8.02 9.97 -21.16
N SER A 227 8.81 10.13 -20.09
CA SER A 227 10.26 10.32 -20.16
C SER A 227 11.07 9.06 -19.90
N ALA A 228 10.45 7.95 -19.52
CA ALA A 228 11.10 6.69 -19.22
C ALA A 228 11.75 6.09 -20.48
N LEU A 229 12.95 5.53 -20.32
CA LEU A 229 13.75 5.02 -21.45
C LEU A 229 13.64 3.50 -21.62
N THR A 230 13.14 2.79 -20.60
CA THR A 230 13.00 1.34 -20.64
C THR A 230 11.55 0.91 -20.47
N GLN A 231 11.18 -0.24 -21.04
CA GLN A 231 9.84 -0.80 -20.85
C GLN A 231 9.61 -1.22 -19.39
N GLU A 232 10.66 -1.62 -18.69
CA GLU A 232 10.60 -1.98 -17.26
C GLU A 232 10.21 -0.76 -16.41
N ASP A 233 10.86 0.38 -16.61
CA ASP A 233 10.51 1.62 -15.90
C ASP A 233 9.07 2.05 -16.21
N ILE A 234 8.63 1.93 -17.47
CA ILE A 234 7.26 2.25 -17.87
C ILE A 234 6.26 1.34 -17.15
N ASN A 235 6.53 0.04 -17.03
CA ASN A 235 5.68 -0.91 -16.33
C ASN A 235 5.57 -0.57 -14.85
N ILE A 236 6.68 -0.24 -14.19
CA ILE A 236 6.71 0.16 -12.78
C ILE A 236 5.89 1.44 -12.57
N LEU A 237 6.19 2.48 -13.34
CA LEU A 237 5.54 3.79 -13.20
C LEU A 237 4.04 3.74 -13.54
N SER A 238 3.65 2.94 -14.52
CA SER A 238 2.22 2.74 -14.83
C SER A 238 1.50 2.00 -13.71
N GLY A 239 2.18 1.06 -13.02
CA GLY A 239 1.68 0.41 -11.82
C GLY A 239 1.52 1.37 -10.64
N GLU A 240 2.48 2.30 -10.44
CA GLU A 240 2.38 3.37 -9.44
C GLU A 240 1.19 4.29 -9.73
N LEU A 241 0.96 4.64 -11.00
CA LEU A 241 -0.17 5.47 -11.41
C LEU A 241 -1.52 4.78 -11.17
N TYR A 242 -1.61 3.48 -11.45
CA TYR A 242 -2.81 2.71 -11.18
C TYR A 242 -3.08 2.62 -9.68
N ARG A 243 -2.06 2.33 -8.88
CA ARG A 243 -2.17 2.27 -7.42
C ARG A 243 -2.62 3.60 -6.83
N LEU A 244 -2.09 4.73 -7.29
CA LEU A 244 -2.49 6.06 -6.83
C LEU A 244 -4.02 6.26 -6.91
N TRP A 245 -4.65 5.86 -8.03
CA TRP A 245 -6.09 5.98 -8.19
C TRP A 245 -6.89 4.91 -7.44
N ASP A 246 -6.31 3.73 -7.25
CA ASP A 246 -6.93 2.65 -6.47
C ASP A 246 -6.94 3.00 -4.98
N ASP A 247 -5.86 3.57 -4.45
CA ASP A 247 -5.77 4.08 -3.07
C ASP A 247 -6.81 5.19 -2.84
N GLU A 248 -6.94 6.14 -3.77
CA GLU A 248 -7.94 7.20 -3.72
C GLU A 248 -9.38 6.64 -3.73
N LEU A 249 -9.66 5.65 -4.58
CA LEU A 249 -10.96 4.97 -4.63
C LEU A 249 -11.29 4.32 -3.28
N ASN A 250 -10.34 3.60 -2.70
CA ASN A 250 -10.51 2.92 -1.42
C ASN A 250 -10.69 3.90 -0.25
N SER A 251 -9.99 5.04 -0.26
CA SER A 251 -10.16 6.13 0.69
C SER A 251 -11.60 6.67 0.66
N ILE A 252 -12.07 7.06 -0.53
CA ILE A 252 -13.44 7.54 -0.73
C ILE A 252 -14.46 6.48 -0.30
N TRP A 253 -14.28 5.23 -0.70
CA TRP A 253 -15.15 4.12 -0.34
C TRP A 253 -15.26 3.92 1.18
N GLY A 254 -14.13 4.00 1.90
CA GLY A 254 -14.11 3.95 3.36
C GLY A 254 -14.96 5.04 4.00
N ARG A 255 -14.86 6.28 3.52
CA ARG A 255 -15.68 7.41 3.98
C ARG A 255 -17.15 7.23 3.67
N LEU A 256 -17.50 6.75 2.48
CA LEU A 256 -18.89 6.48 2.10
C LEU A 256 -19.54 5.44 3.00
N LYS A 257 -18.82 4.37 3.35
CA LYS A 257 -19.28 3.37 4.33
C LYS A 257 -19.59 3.97 5.71
N ALA A 258 -18.87 5.01 6.11
CA ALA A 258 -19.05 5.67 7.39
C ALA A 258 -20.24 6.63 7.44
N ILE A 259 -20.62 7.25 6.30
CA ILE A 259 -21.62 8.33 6.27
C ILE A 259 -22.94 7.97 5.58
N LEU A 260 -22.94 7.02 4.64
CA LEU A 260 -24.13 6.70 3.87
C LEU A 260 -25.09 5.78 4.66
N PRO A 261 -26.41 5.95 4.47
CA PRO A 261 -27.40 5.02 5.00
C PRO A 261 -27.19 3.59 4.46
N ALA A 262 -27.48 2.57 5.28
CA ALA A 262 -27.25 1.16 4.93
C ALA A 262 -27.89 0.76 3.58
N ASP A 263 -29.14 1.18 3.32
CA ASP A 263 -29.84 0.87 2.07
C ASP A 263 -29.14 1.47 0.83
N THR A 264 -28.57 2.67 0.98
CA THR A 264 -27.80 3.34 -0.09
C THR A 264 -26.46 2.64 -0.30
N MET A 265 -25.81 2.25 0.80
CA MET A 265 -24.54 1.55 0.76
C MET A 265 -24.67 0.14 0.14
N GLU A 266 -25.80 -0.56 0.40
CA GLU A 266 -26.10 -1.85 -0.23
C GLU A 266 -26.21 -1.69 -1.77
N GLN A 267 -26.96 -0.71 -2.25
CA GLN A 267 -27.10 -0.42 -3.68
C GLN A 267 -25.75 -0.05 -4.32
N LEU A 268 -24.98 0.82 -3.65
CA LEU A 268 -23.68 1.25 -4.14
C LEU A 268 -22.68 0.09 -4.19
N THR A 269 -22.78 -0.85 -3.24
CA THR A 269 -21.95 -2.07 -3.23
C THR A 269 -22.26 -2.97 -4.43
N ASP A 270 -23.54 -3.17 -4.76
CA ASP A 270 -23.93 -3.94 -5.95
C ASP A 270 -23.42 -3.27 -7.24
N GLU A 271 -23.50 -1.93 -7.32
CA GLU A 271 -22.93 -1.19 -8.43
C GLU A 271 -21.41 -1.31 -8.53
N GLU A 272 -20.72 -1.30 -7.38
CA GLU A 272 -19.26 -1.44 -7.33
C GLU A 272 -18.82 -2.81 -7.81
N ILE A 273 -19.49 -3.87 -7.38
CA ILE A 273 -19.23 -5.25 -7.82
C ILE A 273 -19.36 -5.35 -9.35
N ALA A 274 -20.45 -4.83 -9.91
CA ALA A 274 -20.67 -4.84 -11.36
C ALA A 274 -19.59 -4.02 -12.11
N TRP A 275 -19.21 -2.87 -11.56
CA TRP A 275 -18.15 -2.03 -12.13
C TRP A 275 -16.79 -2.72 -12.09
N ILE A 276 -16.44 -3.45 -11.00
CA ILE A 276 -15.21 -4.23 -10.90
C ILE A 276 -15.14 -5.26 -12.03
N GLU A 277 -16.22 -6.02 -12.27
CA GLU A 277 -16.27 -6.99 -13.36
C GLU A 277 -16.04 -6.34 -14.75
N GLU A 278 -16.66 -5.18 -14.99
CA GLU A 278 -16.46 -4.43 -16.22
C GLU A 278 -15.02 -3.90 -16.36
N LYS A 279 -14.44 -3.39 -15.26
CA LYS A 279 -13.06 -2.92 -15.20
C LYS A 279 -12.09 -4.04 -15.54
N GLU A 280 -12.21 -5.19 -14.88
CA GLU A 280 -11.31 -6.32 -15.08
C GLU A 280 -11.38 -6.86 -16.52
N ALA A 281 -12.59 -6.97 -17.08
CA ALA A 281 -12.76 -7.37 -18.47
C ALA A 281 -12.11 -6.39 -19.46
N ALA A 282 -12.18 -5.09 -19.18
CA ALA A 282 -11.58 -4.06 -20.03
C ALA A 282 -10.04 -4.02 -19.90
N VAL A 283 -9.52 -4.18 -18.68
CA VAL A 283 -8.08 -4.29 -18.41
C VAL A 283 -7.48 -5.50 -19.14
N ALA A 284 -8.10 -6.68 -18.98
CA ALA A 284 -7.68 -7.89 -19.69
C ALA A 284 -7.79 -7.74 -21.22
N ALA A 285 -8.76 -6.99 -21.73
CA ALA A 285 -8.87 -6.69 -23.16
C ALA A 285 -7.72 -5.82 -23.66
N ALA A 286 -7.31 -4.81 -22.89
CA ALA A 286 -6.18 -3.95 -23.23
C ALA A 286 -4.86 -4.73 -23.25
N GLY A 287 -4.63 -5.63 -22.29
CA GLY A 287 -3.43 -6.48 -22.24
C GLY A 287 -3.33 -7.46 -23.40
N ARG A 288 -4.45 -7.94 -23.94
CA ARG A 288 -4.47 -8.91 -25.06
C ARG A 288 -3.77 -8.41 -26.33
N GLU A 289 -3.72 -7.10 -26.57
CA GLU A 289 -3.03 -6.54 -27.74
C GLU A 289 -1.51 -6.80 -27.70
N ALA A 290 -0.94 -6.98 -26.51
CA ALA A 290 0.47 -7.25 -26.29
C ALA A 290 0.72 -8.56 -25.53
N ALA A 291 -0.20 -9.52 -25.63
CA ALA A 291 -0.19 -10.74 -24.84
C ALA A 291 1.16 -11.47 -24.88
N GLY A 292 1.73 -11.74 -23.71
CA GLY A 292 3.05 -12.36 -23.51
C GLY A 292 4.24 -11.45 -23.83
N GLY A 293 4.02 -10.19 -24.19
CA GLY A 293 5.06 -9.19 -24.44
C GLY A 293 5.32 -8.30 -23.23
N SER A 294 6.48 -7.64 -23.23
CA SER A 294 6.89 -6.73 -22.14
C SER A 294 6.00 -5.49 -21.98
N MET A 295 5.17 -5.17 -22.97
CA MET A 295 4.23 -4.03 -22.92
C MET A 295 2.90 -4.39 -22.27
N GLN A 296 2.58 -5.66 -22.08
CA GLN A 296 1.29 -6.08 -21.53
C GLN A 296 1.00 -5.45 -20.18
N PRO A 297 1.91 -5.48 -19.18
CA PRO A 297 1.63 -4.88 -17.87
C PRO A 297 1.35 -3.36 -17.95
N MET A 298 2.08 -2.64 -18.78
CA MET A 298 1.84 -1.20 -19.01
C MET A 298 0.42 -0.95 -19.52
N LEU A 299 -0.04 -1.70 -20.52
CA LEU A 299 -1.36 -1.51 -21.12
C LEU A 299 -2.48 -1.80 -20.11
N GLU A 300 -2.31 -2.85 -19.31
CA GLU A 300 -3.24 -3.22 -18.25
C GLU A 300 -3.29 -2.15 -17.14
N ASN A 301 -2.13 -1.72 -16.65
CA ASN A 301 -2.02 -0.68 -15.63
C ASN A 301 -2.62 0.65 -16.07
N LEU A 302 -2.31 1.11 -17.28
CA LEU A 302 -2.86 2.37 -17.81
C LEU A 302 -4.37 2.28 -17.99
N LYS A 303 -4.89 1.12 -18.43
CA LYS A 303 -6.34 0.94 -18.57
C LYS A 303 -7.03 0.85 -17.20
N GLY A 304 -6.43 0.15 -16.24
CA GLY A 304 -6.88 0.11 -14.86
C GLY A 304 -6.92 1.50 -14.23
N SER A 305 -5.84 2.27 -14.38
CA SER A 305 -5.75 3.65 -13.90
C SER A 305 -6.84 4.56 -14.48
N GLU A 306 -7.07 4.50 -15.81
CA GLU A 306 -8.12 5.28 -16.48
C GLU A 306 -9.51 5.01 -15.90
N LEU A 307 -9.87 3.72 -15.75
CA LEU A 307 -11.18 3.31 -15.28
C LEU A 307 -11.37 3.62 -13.80
N THR A 308 -10.35 3.36 -12.97
CA THR A 308 -10.39 3.64 -11.53
C THR A 308 -10.48 5.13 -11.27
N LYS A 309 -9.71 5.96 -11.97
CA LYS A 309 -9.86 7.42 -11.93
C LYS A 309 -11.31 7.85 -12.23
N ALA A 310 -11.90 7.33 -13.29
CA ALA A 310 -13.29 7.68 -13.63
C ALA A 310 -14.27 7.28 -12.52
N ARG A 311 -14.07 6.13 -11.87
CA ARG A 311 -14.90 5.67 -10.75
C ARG A 311 -14.73 6.52 -9.50
N VAL A 312 -13.51 6.94 -9.18
CA VAL A 312 -13.19 7.89 -8.10
C VAL A 312 -14.08 9.12 -8.20
N TYR A 313 -14.17 9.74 -9.36
CA TYR A 313 -15.01 10.92 -9.55
C TYR A 313 -16.50 10.63 -9.38
N VAL A 314 -16.97 9.45 -9.76
CA VAL A 314 -18.37 9.05 -9.54
C VAL A 314 -18.66 8.90 -8.05
N LEU A 315 -17.76 8.24 -7.31
CA LEU A 315 -17.92 8.05 -5.87
C LEU A 315 -17.77 9.35 -5.08
N ALA A 316 -16.89 10.25 -5.52
CA ALA A 316 -16.68 11.55 -4.89
C ALA A 316 -17.95 12.45 -4.89
N GLU A 317 -18.87 12.25 -5.85
CA GLU A 317 -20.16 13.00 -5.87
C GLU A 317 -21.00 12.77 -4.61
N TYR A 318 -20.85 11.60 -3.95
CA TYR A 318 -21.56 11.31 -2.70
C TYR A 318 -20.94 12.01 -1.49
N LEU A 319 -19.75 12.61 -1.62
CA LEU A 319 -19.04 13.37 -0.58
C LEU A 319 -19.17 14.89 -0.74
N ARG A 320 -19.78 15.36 -1.84
CA ARG A 320 -20.07 16.77 -2.12
C ARG A 320 -21.42 17.16 -1.57
#